data_d5280a412ab275ce27f28d3e2d239903
#
_entry.id   d5280a412ab275ce27f28d3e2d239903
#
_cell.length_a   1.000
_cell.length_b   1.000
_cell.length_c   1.000
_cell.angle_alpha   90.00
_cell.angle_beta   90.00
_cell.angle_gamma   90.00
#
_symmetry.space_group_name_H-M   'P 1'
#
loop_
_entity.id
_entity.type
_entity.pdbx_description
1 polymer ?
#
loop_
_entity_poly.entity_id
_entity_poly.type
_entity_poly.pdbx_seq_one_letter_code
_entity_poly.pdbx_strand_id
1 'polypeptide(L)'
;MPAATATPVAGSCTLVARLRDFIEAQSLQPGDRLPSIRELAEHFDVKTGAVRDALLNAQGRGLIKVLPRAGAFVEALVEPPAKSTSAARLGTRLRELLAAENQNVFHLLDARETLETALIAEAARKRQVEDLYPLRDILEQMASIPPKDRGENYVRLDVEFHLEVARLSGNAVMAAMLSVVMEELVPHLKELRWSAKRHTDTDKSHARLYSALVEGDALQAQEETRNHLRHAYQSLLDRVRQPPKIG
;
A
#
# COMPACT_ATOMS: atom_id res chain seq x y z
N MET A 1 32.99 3.88 -35.64
CA MET A 1 32.45 2.70 -34.91
C MET A 1 31.73 3.21 -33.68
N PRO A 2 30.40 3.30 -33.66
CA PRO A 2 29.71 3.64 -32.41
C PRO A 2 29.43 2.38 -31.59
N ALA A 3 29.68 2.49 -30.30
CA ALA A 3 29.49 1.47 -29.29
C ALA A 3 28.00 1.12 -29.12
N ALA A 4 27.74 -0.18 -29.05
CA ALA A 4 26.41 -0.72 -28.74
C ALA A 4 26.03 -0.40 -27.28
N THR A 5 25.00 0.41 -27.09
CA THR A 5 24.37 0.63 -25.83
C THR A 5 23.53 -0.59 -25.47
N ALA A 6 23.94 -1.30 -24.45
CA ALA A 6 23.16 -2.37 -23.84
C ALA A 6 21.92 -1.79 -23.18
N THR A 7 20.74 -2.16 -23.65
CA THR A 7 19.44 -1.81 -23.06
C THR A 7 19.22 -2.63 -21.79
N PRO A 8 18.79 -2.04 -20.66
CA PRO A 8 18.60 -2.76 -19.41
C PRO A 8 17.38 -3.67 -19.46
N VAL A 9 17.49 -4.84 -18.83
CA VAL A 9 16.47 -5.88 -18.69
C VAL A 9 15.39 -5.41 -17.67
N ALA A 10 14.62 -4.39 -18.05
CA ALA A 10 13.45 -3.91 -17.28
C ALA A 10 12.10 -4.38 -17.89
N GLY A 11 12.11 -5.42 -18.74
CA GLY A 11 11.04 -5.63 -19.72
C GLY A 11 9.83 -6.46 -19.28
N SER A 12 9.94 -7.45 -18.39
CA SER A 12 8.86 -8.43 -18.26
C SER A 12 7.75 -8.02 -17.28
N CYS A 13 8.07 -7.30 -16.22
CA CYS A 13 7.04 -6.84 -15.25
C CYS A 13 6.16 -5.71 -15.84
N THR A 14 6.79 -4.82 -16.62
CA THR A 14 6.12 -3.72 -17.33
C THR A 14 5.22 -4.23 -18.47
N LEU A 15 5.63 -5.29 -19.18
CA LEU A 15 4.85 -5.82 -20.32
C LEU A 15 3.62 -6.59 -19.87
N VAL A 16 3.65 -7.26 -18.72
CA VAL A 16 2.46 -7.89 -18.11
C VAL A 16 1.45 -6.83 -17.67
N ALA A 17 1.89 -5.70 -17.13
CA ALA A 17 1.00 -4.58 -16.81
C ALA A 17 0.33 -4.02 -18.09
N ARG A 18 1.11 -3.77 -19.13
CA ARG A 18 0.60 -3.32 -20.44
C ARG A 18 -0.40 -4.31 -21.07
N LEU A 19 -0.19 -5.62 -20.86
CA LEU A 19 -1.13 -6.65 -21.31
C LEU A 19 -2.45 -6.59 -20.53
N ARG A 20 -2.42 -6.31 -19.23
CA ARG A 20 -3.62 -6.07 -18.43
C ARG A 20 -4.38 -4.85 -18.93
N ASP A 21 -3.69 -3.72 -19.08
CA ASP A 21 -4.28 -2.48 -19.57
C ASP A 21 -4.91 -2.68 -20.96
N PHE A 22 -4.29 -3.51 -21.82
CA PHE A 22 -4.82 -3.87 -23.12
C PHE A 22 -6.13 -4.68 -23.00
N ILE A 23 -6.17 -5.69 -22.12
CA ILE A 23 -7.37 -6.50 -21.86
C ILE A 23 -8.53 -5.61 -21.40
N GLU A 24 -8.28 -4.69 -20.49
CA GLU A 24 -9.27 -3.74 -20.00
C GLU A 24 -9.73 -2.77 -21.09
N ALA A 25 -8.78 -2.17 -21.82
CA ALA A 25 -9.09 -1.20 -22.89
C ALA A 25 -9.89 -1.80 -24.03
N GLN A 26 -9.66 -3.09 -24.35
CA GLN A 26 -10.40 -3.84 -25.35
C GLN A 26 -11.70 -4.48 -24.80
N SER A 27 -11.99 -4.27 -23.50
CA SER A 27 -13.16 -4.85 -22.82
C SER A 27 -13.27 -6.38 -22.99
N LEU A 28 -12.14 -7.07 -23.08
CA LEU A 28 -12.11 -8.52 -23.25
C LEU A 28 -12.62 -9.21 -21.99
N GLN A 29 -13.53 -10.18 -22.19
CA GLN A 29 -14.16 -10.95 -21.12
C GLN A 29 -13.42 -12.27 -20.88
N PRO A 30 -13.60 -12.90 -19.72
CA PRO A 30 -13.12 -14.25 -19.46
C PRO A 30 -13.58 -15.21 -20.53
N GLY A 31 -12.64 -15.96 -21.10
CA GLY A 31 -12.86 -16.86 -22.23
C GLY A 31 -12.57 -16.24 -23.59
N ASP A 32 -12.40 -14.92 -23.67
CA ASP A 32 -12.05 -14.26 -24.94
C ASP A 32 -10.61 -14.57 -25.33
N ARG A 33 -10.41 -14.73 -26.64
CA ARG A 33 -9.10 -15.02 -27.19
C ARG A 33 -8.28 -13.75 -27.34
N LEU A 34 -7.05 -13.76 -26.83
CA LEU A 34 -6.07 -12.71 -27.07
C LEU A 34 -5.56 -12.73 -28.51
N PRO A 35 -5.14 -11.58 -29.05
CA PRO A 35 -4.42 -11.51 -30.31
C PRO A 35 -3.18 -12.41 -30.31
N SER A 36 -2.74 -12.78 -31.49
CA SER A 36 -1.53 -13.60 -31.64
C SER A 36 -0.29 -12.92 -31.07
N ILE A 37 0.76 -13.71 -30.78
CA ILE A 37 2.05 -13.19 -30.30
C ILE A 37 2.63 -12.14 -31.27
N ARG A 38 2.37 -12.26 -32.56
CA ARG A 38 2.83 -11.29 -33.56
C ARG A 38 2.06 -9.97 -33.44
N GLU A 39 0.74 -10.03 -33.38
CA GLU A 39 -0.11 -8.85 -33.24
C GLU A 39 0.16 -8.10 -31.91
N LEU A 40 0.34 -8.83 -30.82
CA LEU A 40 0.74 -8.22 -29.54
C LEU A 40 2.15 -7.63 -29.59
N ALA A 41 3.08 -8.24 -30.30
CA ALA A 41 4.44 -7.72 -30.49
C ALA A 41 4.42 -6.41 -31.27
N GLU A 42 3.63 -6.33 -32.33
CA GLU A 42 3.41 -5.11 -33.11
C GLU A 42 2.71 -4.03 -32.25
N HIS A 43 1.64 -4.39 -31.55
CA HIS A 43 0.90 -3.45 -30.72
C HIS A 43 1.73 -2.85 -29.58
N PHE A 44 2.58 -3.65 -28.96
CA PHE A 44 3.44 -3.21 -27.85
C PHE A 44 4.80 -2.67 -28.28
N ASP A 45 5.12 -2.71 -29.56
CA ASP A 45 6.44 -2.37 -30.13
C ASP A 45 7.58 -3.11 -29.42
N VAL A 46 7.48 -4.43 -29.35
CA VAL A 46 8.46 -5.31 -28.71
C VAL A 46 8.72 -6.58 -29.55
N LYS A 47 9.80 -7.28 -29.24
CA LYS A 47 10.09 -8.56 -29.89
C LYS A 47 9.11 -9.64 -29.44
N THR A 48 8.79 -10.57 -30.36
CA THR A 48 7.89 -11.72 -30.09
C THR A 48 8.33 -12.58 -28.91
N GLY A 49 9.65 -12.67 -28.64
CA GLY A 49 10.20 -13.34 -27.45
C GLY A 49 9.73 -12.69 -26.15
N ALA A 50 9.77 -11.36 -26.07
CA ALA A 50 9.31 -10.61 -24.88
C ALA A 50 7.82 -10.81 -24.63
N VAL A 51 7.00 -10.87 -25.71
CA VAL A 51 5.57 -11.18 -25.57
C VAL A 51 5.36 -12.60 -25.06
N ARG A 52 6.12 -13.57 -25.55
CA ARG A 52 6.02 -14.96 -25.07
C ARG A 52 6.34 -15.07 -23.58
N ASP A 53 7.40 -14.39 -23.13
CA ASP A 53 7.77 -14.35 -21.72
C ASP A 53 6.71 -13.64 -20.87
N ALA A 54 6.12 -12.55 -21.39
CA ALA A 54 5.04 -11.85 -20.74
C ALA A 54 3.76 -12.72 -20.63
N LEU A 55 3.40 -13.48 -21.68
CA LEU A 55 2.27 -14.41 -21.66
C LEU A 55 2.51 -15.56 -20.66
N LEU A 56 3.71 -16.12 -20.59
CA LEU A 56 4.05 -17.14 -19.58
C LEU A 56 3.94 -16.58 -18.16
N ASN A 57 4.43 -15.35 -17.94
CA ASN A 57 4.29 -14.65 -16.66
C ASN A 57 2.82 -14.36 -16.33
N ALA A 58 2.03 -13.91 -17.31
CA ALA A 58 0.60 -13.62 -17.15
C ALA A 58 -0.18 -14.90 -16.84
N GLN A 59 0.16 -16.02 -17.47
CA GLN A 59 -0.41 -17.34 -17.16
C GLN A 59 -0.04 -17.78 -15.74
N GLY A 60 1.22 -17.62 -15.31
CA GLY A 60 1.65 -17.93 -13.94
C GLY A 60 0.93 -17.08 -12.88
N ARG A 61 0.35 -15.95 -13.29
CA ARG A 61 -0.47 -15.05 -12.44
C ARG A 61 -1.97 -15.29 -12.58
N GLY A 62 -2.40 -16.24 -13.41
CA GLY A 62 -3.82 -16.54 -13.63
C GLY A 62 -4.59 -15.48 -14.43
N LEU A 63 -3.88 -14.55 -15.12
CA LEU A 63 -4.52 -13.54 -15.96
C LEU A 63 -5.03 -14.10 -17.27
N ILE A 64 -4.32 -15.12 -17.78
CA ILE A 64 -4.62 -15.77 -19.05
C ILE A 64 -4.33 -17.27 -18.95
N LYS A 65 -4.92 -18.01 -19.85
CA LYS A 65 -4.65 -19.44 -20.07
C LYS A 65 -4.09 -19.64 -21.48
N VAL A 66 -2.91 -20.24 -21.59
CA VAL A 66 -2.33 -20.60 -22.88
C VAL A 66 -2.68 -22.05 -23.19
N LEU A 67 -3.41 -22.25 -24.28
CA LEU A 67 -3.76 -23.58 -24.77
C LEU A 67 -2.87 -23.93 -25.97
N PRO A 68 -2.20 -25.11 -25.96
CA PRO A 68 -1.37 -25.53 -27.07
C PRO A 68 -2.16 -25.53 -28.40
N ARG A 69 -1.60 -24.90 -29.43
CA ARG A 69 -2.18 -24.75 -30.77
C ARG A 69 -3.48 -23.91 -30.85
N ALA A 70 -4.09 -23.53 -29.74
CA ALA A 70 -5.32 -22.75 -29.71
C ALA A 70 -5.10 -21.27 -29.43
N GLY A 71 -3.99 -20.91 -28.76
CA GLY A 71 -3.66 -19.51 -28.42
C GLY A 71 -3.77 -19.21 -26.94
N ALA A 72 -3.76 -17.92 -26.61
CA ALA A 72 -3.95 -17.40 -25.26
C ALA A 72 -5.39 -16.87 -25.10
N PHE A 73 -5.99 -17.13 -23.97
CA PHE A 73 -7.36 -16.74 -23.64
C PHE A 73 -7.35 -15.99 -22.32
N VAL A 74 -8.18 -14.96 -22.20
CA VAL A 74 -8.40 -14.27 -20.93
C VAL A 74 -9.01 -15.30 -19.98
N GLU A 75 -8.34 -15.56 -18.89
CA GLU A 75 -8.95 -16.32 -17.81
C GLU A 75 -9.79 -15.33 -17.00
N ALA A 76 -10.90 -15.78 -16.40
CA ALA A 76 -11.70 -14.87 -15.62
C ALA A 76 -10.74 -13.99 -14.81
N LEU A 77 -10.90 -12.67 -14.90
CA LEU A 77 -10.39 -11.76 -13.88
C LEU A 77 -11.15 -12.07 -12.57
N VAL A 78 -11.13 -13.29 -12.13
CA VAL A 78 -10.85 -13.54 -10.75
C VAL A 78 -9.56 -12.73 -10.62
N GLU A 79 -9.63 -11.58 -9.95
CA GLU A 79 -8.41 -10.98 -9.39
C GLU A 79 -7.56 -12.17 -9.04
N PRO A 80 -6.41 -12.39 -9.73
CA PRO A 80 -5.69 -13.61 -9.47
C PRO A 80 -5.69 -13.64 -7.99
N PRO A 81 -5.98 -14.76 -7.29
CA PRO A 81 -5.57 -14.76 -5.92
C PRO A 81 -4.12 -14.38 -6.07
N ALA A 82 -3.88 -13.05 -5.98
CA ALA A 82 -2.58 -12.44 -6.10
C ALA A 82 -1.80 -13.36 -5.27
N LYS A 83 -0.86 -14.23 -5.81
CA LYS A 83 -0.29 -15.30 -5.05
C LYS A 83 -0.52 -14.88 -3.65
N SER A 84 -1.73 -15.29 -3.14
CA SER A 84 -2.27 -14.51 -2.05
C SER A 84 -1.29 -14.92 -1.00
N THR A 85 -0.31 -14.05 -0.82
CA THR A 85 0.72 -14.28 0.17
C THR A 85 -0.10 -14.64 1.37
N SER A 86 0.36 -15.56 2.19
CA SER A 86 -0.39 -15.91 3.41
C SER A 86 -0.91 -14.65 4.10
N ALA A 87 -0.18 -13.54 3.95
CA ALA A 87 -0.53 -12.20 4.38
C ALA A 87 -1.79 -11.61 3.69
N ALA A 88 -1.93 -11.73 2.38
CA ALA A 88 -3.11 -11.22 1.67
C ALA A 88 -4.38 -12.03 1.99
N ARG A 89 -4.26 -13.36 2.13
CA ARG A 89 -5.37 -14.21 2.61
C ARG A 89 -5.75 -13.88 4.05
N LEU A 90 -4.76 -13.66 4.91
CA LEU A 90 -4.98 -13.25 6.27
C LEU A 90 -5.72 -11.90 6.32
N GLY A 91 -5.32 -10.93 5.52
CA GLY A 91 -5.99 -9.64 5.42
C GLY A 91 -7.45 -9.78 5.02
N THR A 92 -7.77 -10.56 3.97
CA THR A 92 -9.15 -10.82 3.56
C THR A 92 -9.95 -11.48 4.68
N ARG A 93 -9.40 -12.52 5.32
CA ARG A 93 -10.08 -13.21 6.42
C ARG A 93 -10.30 -12.32 7.64
N LEU A 94 -9.34 -11.46 7.93
CA LEU A 94 -9.46 -10.51 9.04
C LEU A 94 -10.53 -9.45 8.75
N ARG A 95 -10.63 -8.92 7.53
CA ARG A 95 -11.73 -8.01 7.14
C ARG A 95 -13.10 -8.66 7.31
N GLU A 96 -13.27 -9.92 6.85
CA GLU A 96 -14.52 -10.67 7.02
C GLU A 96 -14.92 -10.80 8.50
N LEU A 97 -13.95 -11.08 9.37
CA LEU A 97 -14.18 -11.19 10.81
C LEU A 97 -14.51 -9.83 11.44
N LEU A 98 -13.79 -8.78 11.07
CA LEU A 98 -14.02 -7.43 11.59
C LEU A 98 -15.37 -6.87 11.12
N ALA A 99 -15.76 -7.11 9.87
CA ALA A 99 -17.06 -6.67 9.34
C ALA A 99 -18.26 -7.34 10.03
N ALA A 100 -18.08 -8.54 10.59
CA ALA A 100 -19.13 -9.27 11.30
C ALA A 100 -19.38 -8.77 12.73
N GLU A 101 -18.47 -7.95 13.28
CA GLU A 101 -18.49 -7.50 14.65
C GLU A 101 -18.59 -5.97 14.75
N ASN A 102 -19.36 -5.47 15.73
CA ASN A 102 -19.43 -4.02 16.00
C ASN A 102 -18.14 -3.57 16.72
N GLN A 103 -17.10 -3.21 15.94
CA GLN A 103 -15.75 -3.00 16.45
C GLN A 103 -15.67 -1.76 17.35
N ASN A 104 -15.06 -1.95 18.52
CA ASN A 104 -14.68 -0.84 19.39
C ASN A 104 -13.42 -0.17 18.81
N VAL A 105 -13.55 1.12 18.43
CA VAL A 105 -12.44 1.90 17.87
C VAL A 105 -11.18 1.91 18.74
N PHE A 106 -11.34 1.78 20.06
CA PHE A 106 -10.18 1.71 20.97
C PHE A 106 -9.41 0.39 20.83
N HIS A 107 -10.08 -0.72 20.53
CA HIS A 107 -9.40 -1.98 20.23
C HIS A 107 -8.61 -1.90 18.92
N LEU A 108 -9.12 -1.16 17.93
CA LEU A 108 -8.37 -0.90 16.69
C LEU A 108 -7.14 -0.03 16.95
N LEU A 109 -7.24 0.98 17.82
CA LEU A 109 -6.09 1.80 18.23
C LEU A 109 -5.05 1.02 19.00
N ASP A 110 -5.45 0.13 19.91
CA ASP A 110 -4.54 -0.75 20.65
C ASP A 110 -3.81 -1.73 19.73
N ALA A 111 -4.53 -2.32 18.77
CA ALA A 111 -3.96 -3.16 17.73
C ALA A 111 -2.97 -2.38 16.84
N ARG A 112 -3.33 -1.16 16.44
CA ARG A 112 -2.47 -0.25 15.69
C ARG A 112 -1.17 0.03 16.44
N GLU A 113 -1.25 0.45 17.71
CA GLU A 113 -0.06 0.75 18.52
C GLU A 113 0.86 -0.46 18.64
N THR A 114 0.30 -1.64 18.90
CA THR A 114 1.05 -2.88 19.03
C THR A 114 1.79 -3.22 17.73
N LEU A 115 1.08 -3.19 16.60
CA LEU A 115 1.65 -3.52 15.30
C LEU A 115 2.69 -2.50 14.86
N GLU A 116 2.36 -1.20 14.90
CA GLU A 116 3.26 -0.15 14.43
C GLU A 116 4.54 -0.05 15.26
N THR A 117 4.44 -0.20 16.59
CA THR A 117 5.62 -0.18 17.47
C THR A 117 6.59 -1.31 17.15
N ALA A 118 6.09 -2.51 16.84
CA ALA A 118 6.93 -3.63 16.44
C ALA A 118 7.51 -3.44 15.02
N LEU A 119 6.67 -3.00 14.07
CA LEU A 119 7.05 -2.83 12.67
C LEU A 119 8.11 -1.73 12.49
N ILE A 120 7.98 -0.59 13.16
CA ILE A 120 8.95 0.51 13.03
C ILE A 120 10.32 0.13 13.60
N ALA A 121 10.37 -0.66 14.67
CA ALA A 121 11.63 -1.16 15.22
C ALA A 121 12.36 -2.08 14.23
N GLU A 122 11.62 -2.95 13.55
CA GLU A 122 12.19 -3.80 12.50
C GLU A 122 12.62 -2.98 11.28
N ALA A 123 11.81 -2.00 10.87
CA ALA A 123 12.16 -1.08 9.80
C ALA A 123 13.47 -0.32 10.12
N ALA A 124 13.61 0.23 11.32
CA ALA A 124 14.81 0.94 11.76
C ALA A 124 16.07 0.05 11.71
N ARG A 125 15.94 -1.25 12.02
CA ARG A 125 17.08 -2.18 11.99
C ARG A 125 17.47 -2.62 10.57
N LYS A 126 16.51 -2.69 9.65
CA LYS A 126 16.68 -3.33 8.34
C LYS A 126 16.82 -2.37 7.17
N ARG A 127 16.35 -1.10 7.33
CA ARG A 127 16.32 -0.13 6.24
C ARG A 127 17.70 0.10 5.61
N GLN A 128 17.72 0.32 4.30
CA GLN A 128 18.78 1.04 3.63
C GLN A 128 18.38 2.52 3.51
N VAL A 129 19.32 3.42 3.29
CA VAL A 129 19.03 4.87 3.19
C VAL A 129 18.08 5.15 2.04
N GLU A 130 18.26 4.44 0.94
CA GLU A 130 17.46 4.57 -0.28
C GLU A 130 16.00 4.15 -0.07
N ASP A 131 15.75 3.23 0.86
CA ASP A 131 14.39 2.76 1.19
C ASP A 131 13.55 3.85 1.88
N LEU A 132 14.20 4.90 2.40
CA LEU A 132 13.53 6.00 3.11
C LEU A 132 13.04 7.12 2.19
N TYR A 133 13.42 7.14 0.90
CA TYR A 133 12.98 8.18 -0.03
C TYR A 133 11.45 8.27 -0.17
N PRO A 134 10.70 7.17 -0.29
CA PRO A 134 9.25 7.24 -0.34
C PRO A 134 8.63 7.89 0.90
N LEU A 135 9.15 7.60 2.09
CA LEU A 135 8.68 8.22 3.34
C LEU A 135 8.94 9.72 3.35
N ARG A 136 10.11 10.16 2.89
CA ARG A 136 10.43 11.59 2.78
C ARG A 136 9.47 12.29 1.82
N ASP A 137 9.22 11.69 0.67
CA ASP A 137 8.33 12.26 -0.35
C ASP A 137 6.89 12.39 0.19
N ILE A 138 6.41 11.43 0.98
CA ILE A 138 5.11 11.50 1.66
C ILE A 138 5.10 12.67 2.66
N LEU A 139 6.14 12.83 3.48
CA LEU A 139 6.23 13.93 4.44
C LEU A 139 6.27 15.30 3.76
N GLU A 140 6.99 15.44 2.65
CA GLU A 140 7.02 16.65 1.84
C GLU A 140 5.63 16.99 1.28
N GLN A 141 4.90 15.98 0.78
CA GLN A 141 3.52 16.14 0.33
C GLN A 141 2.60 16.58 1.47
N MET A 142 2.68 15.95 2.65
CA MET A 142 1.89 16.34 3.83
C MET A 142 2.17 17.80 4.23
N ALA A 143 3.43 18.20 4.26
CA ALA A 143 3.85 19.54 4.61
C ALA A 143 3.39 20.59 3.59
N SER A 144 3.26 20.22 2.32
CA SER A 144 2.78 21.11 1.25
C SER A 144 1.30 21.47 1.35
N ILE A 145 0.50 20.68 2.07
CA ILE A 145 -0.94 20.91 2.22
C ILE A 145 -1.16 22.02 3.28
N PRO A 146 -1.75 23.16 2.90
CA PRO A 146 -2.04 24.22 3.86
C PRO A 146 -2.96 23.71 4.99
N PRO A 147 -2.79 24.16 6.24
CA PRO A 147 -3.59 23.66 7.38
C PRO A 147 -5.11 23.72 7.19
N LYS A 148 -5.61 24.73 6.47
CA LYS A 148 -7.04 24.89 6.15
C LYS A 148 -7.58 23.87 5.15
N ASP A 149 -6.70 23.28 4.33
CA ASP A 149 -7.04 22.34 3.25
C ASP A 149 -6.73 20.87 3.66
N ARG A 150 -6.26 20.67 4.89
CA ARG A 150 -5.95 19.35 5.46
C ARG A 150 -7.23 18.62 5.84
N GLY A 151 -7.75 17.87 4.91
CA GLY A 151 -8.91 17.01 5.07
C GLY A 151 -8.57 15.57 4.71
N GLU A 152 -9.38 14.99 3.85
CA GLU A 152 -9.27 13.59 3.42
C GLU A 152 -7.92 13.25 2.81
N ASN A 153 -7.35 14.16 1.99
CA ASN A 153 -6.05 13.94 1.35
C ASN A 153 -4.91 13.86 2.38
N TYR A 154 -4.96 14.66 3.44
CA TYR A 154 -3.97 14.58 4.52
C TYR A 154 -4.08 13.26 5.28
N VAL A 155 -5.30 12.80 5.61
CA VAL A 155 -5.52 11.49 6.25
C VAL A 155 -5.01 10.35 5.37
N ARG A 156 -5.20 10.43 4.06
CA ARG A 156 -4.67 9.44 3.12
C ARG A 156 -3.14 9.34 3.18
N LEU A 157 -2.45 10.49 3.18
CA LEU A 157 -0.98 10.53 3.28
C LEU A 157 -0.49 10.05 4.64
N ASP A 158 -1.20 10.36 5.73
CA ASP A 158 -0.90 9.85 7.07
C ASP A 158 -0.94 8.31 7.09
N VAL A 159 -2.00 7.72 6.55
CA VAL A 159 -2.13 6.26 6.41
C VAL A 159 -1.01 5.68 5.55
N GLU A 160 -0.72 6.32 4.41
CA GLU A 160 0.34 5.88 3.48
C GLU A 160 1.71 5.88 4.15
N PHE A 161 2.04 6.88 4.98
CA PHE A 161 3.27 6.92 5.75
C PHE A 161 3.42 5.70 6.67
N HIS A 162 2.39 5.38 7.45
CA HIS A 162 2.42 4.24 8.37
C HIS A 162 2.50 2.88 7.66
N LEU A 163 1.80 2.73 6.52
CA LEU A 163 1.88 1.52 5.71
C LEU A 163 3.24 1.36 5.02
N GLU A 164 3.88 2.47 4.62
CA GLU A 164 5.22 2.42 4.05
C GLU A 164 6.26 2.03 5.11
N VAL A 165 6.16 2.54 6.34
CA VAL A 165 6.99 2.06 7.47
C VAL A 165 6.79 0.55 7.69
N ALA A 166 5.54 0.09 7.63
CA ALA A 166 5.23 -1.33 7.78
C ALA A 166 5.87 -2.17 6.65
N ARG A 167 5.87 -1.68 5.42
CA ARG A 167 6.53 -2.33 4.28
C ARG A 167 8.04 -2.48 4.52
N LEU A 168 8.69 -1.42 5.02
CA LEU A 168 10.13 -1.41 5.30
C LEU A 168 10.54 -2.41 6.39
N SER A 169 9.65 -2.80 7.28
CA SER A 169 9.93 -3.83 8.28
C SER A 169 10.25 -5.21 7.69
N GLY A 170 9.80 -5.46 6.44
CA GLY A 170 9.90 -6.76 5.78
C GLY A 170 8.97 -7.84 6.34
N ASN A 171 8.12 -7.52 7.32
CA ASN A 171 7.15 -8.45 7.89
C ASN A 171 5.79 -8.32 7.18
N ALA A 172 5.63 -9.01 6.05
CA ALA A 172 4.44 -8.93 5.22
C ALA A 172 3.14 -9.36 5.95
N VAL A 173 3.23 -10.23 6.95
CA VAL A 173 2.06 -10.68 7.72
C VAL A 173 1.57 -9.55 8.63
N MET A 174 2.44 -8.94 9.42
CA MET A 174 2.07 -7.82 10.30
C MET A 174 1.68 -6.58 9.50
N ALA A 175 2.34 -6.32 8.36
CA ALA A 175 1.96 -5.23 7.45
C ALA A 175 0.53 -5.42 6.89
N ALA A 176 0.14 -6.65 6.52
CA ALA A 176 -1.23 -6.94 6.09
C ALA A 176 -2.25 -6.78 7.23
N MET A 177 -1.91 -7.16 8.45
CA MET A 177 -2.76 -6.92 9.62
C MET A 177 -2.95 -5.42 9.86
N LEU A 178 -1.86 -4.64 9.82
CA LEU A 178 -1.93 -3.19 9.98
C LEU A 178 -2.78 -2.54 8.89
N SER A 179 -2.64 -2.96 7.63
CA SER A 179 -3.46 -2.45 6.52
C SER A 179 -4.96 -2.58 6.82
N VAL A 180 -5.40 -3.74 7.31
CA VAL A 180 -6.81 -3.97 7.65
C VAL A 180 -7.24 -3.10 8.84
N VAL A 181 -6.41 -3.01 9.89
CA VAL A 181 -6.69 -2.13 11.03
C VAL A 181 -6.82 -0.66 10.60
N MET A 182 -5.94 -0.19 9.70
CA MET A 182 -5.99 1.17 9.18
C MET A 182 -7.22 1.41 8.31
N GLU A 183 -7.62 0.47 7.47
CA GLU A 183 -8.86 0.56 6.68
C GLU A 183 -10.09 0.80 7.58
N GLU A 184 -10.19 0.06 8.68
CA GLU A 184 -11.28 0.20 9.65
C GLU A 184 -11.19 1.50 10.49
N LEU A 185 -9.98 2.02 10.71
CA LEU A 185 -9.76 3.28 11.46
C LEU A 185 -10.01 4.54 10.64
N VAL A 186 -9.81 4.51 9.31
CA VAL A 186 -9.92 5.70 8.45
C VAL A 186 -11.23 6.46 8.62
N PRO A 187 -12.43 5.85 8.68
CA PRO A 187 -13.67 6.58 8.91
C PRO A 187 -13.64 7.41 10.22
N HIS A 188 -13.10 6.83 11.29
CA HIS A 188 -12.99 7.49 12.58
C HIS A 188 -11.94 8.62 12.57
N LEU A 189 -10.84 8.43 11.86
CA LEU A 189 -9.79 9.45 11.71
C LEU A 189 -10.28 10.67 10.91
N LYS A 190 -11.08 10.45 9.86
CA LYS A 190 -11.70 11.52 9.06
C LYS A 190 -12.66 12.39 9.88
N GLU A 191 -13.34 11.80 10.85
CA GLU A 191 -14.26 12.51 11.71
C GLU A 191 -13.56 13.34 12.81
N LEU A 192 -12.28 13.16 13.03
CA LEU A 192 -11.55 13.95 14.00
C LEU A 192 -11.45 15.41 13.55
N ARG A 193 -11.79 16.33 14.45
CA ARG A 193 -11.60 17.76 14.21
C ARG A 193 -10.13 18.10 14.25
N TRP A 194 -9.57 18.39 13.09
CA TRP A 194 -8.19 18.78 12.93
C TRP A 194 -8.05 20.28 13.21
N SER A 195 -7.41 20.66 14.32
CA SER A 195 -6.99 22.04 14.56
C SER A 195 -5.62 22.31 13.93
N ALA A 196 -5.30 23.59 13.65
CA ALA A 196 -3.99 23.97 13.13
C ALA A 196 -2.85 23.50 14.06
N LYS A 197 -3.03 23.57 15.38
CA LYS A 197 -2.07 23.06 16.37
C LYS A 197 -1.87 21.56 16.21
N ARG A 198 -2.94 20.79 16.07
CA ARG A 198 -2.87 19.33 15.93
C ARG A 198 -2.12 18.94 14.66
N HIS A 199 -2.37 19.61 13.55
CA HIS A 199 -1.61 19.38 12.33
C HIS A 199 -0.12 19.59 12.52
N THR A 200 0.27 20.70 13.18
CA THR A 200 1.67 21.00 13.48
C THR A 200 2.30 19.95 14.39
N ASP A 201 1.56 19.46 15.39
CA ASP A 201 2.05 18.44 16.31
C ASP A 201 2.20 17.08 15.60
N THR A 202 1.30 16.74 14.68
CA THR A 202 1.37 15.53 13.85
C THR A 202 2.57 15.60 12.89
N ASP A 203 2.76 16.72 12.16
CA ASP A 203 3.91 16.89 11.27
C ASP A 203 5.24 16.74 12.03
N LYS A 204 5.34 17.34 13.21
CA LYS A 204 6.55 17.23 14.05
C LYS A 204 6.78 15.80 14.54
N SER A 205 5.73 15.07 14.88
CA SER A 205 5.89 13.69 15.33
C SER A 205 6.29 12.76 14.18
N HIS A 206 5.73 12.93 12.97
CA HIS A 206 6.20 12.19 11.80
C HIS A 206 7.66 12.50 11.45
N ALA A 207 8.08 13.77 11.56
CA ALA A 207 9.47 14.14 11.35
C ALA A 207 10.42 13.45 12.35
N ARG A 208 10.01 13.31 13.63
CA ARG A 208 10.81 12.56 14.64
C ARG A 208 10.86 11.06 14.34
N LEU A 209 9.73 10.46 13.91
CA LEU A 209 9.70 9.07 13.47
C LEU A 209 10.68 8.85 12.30
N TYR A 210 10.65 9.72 11.32
CA TYR A 210 11.55 9.66 10.18
C TYR A 210 13.02 9.82 10.59
N SER A 211 13.33 10.76 11.49
CA SER A 211 14.69 10.94 12.03
C SER A 211 15.21 9.68 12.72
N ALA A 212 14.39 9.06 13.57
CA ALA A 212 14.76 7.81 14.24
C ALA A 212 14.98 6.64 13.24
N LEU A 213 14.22 6.59 12.15
CA LEU A 213 14.46 5.66 11.05
C LEU A 213 15.78 5.97 10.33
N VAL A 214 16.09 7.24 10.02
CA VAL A 214 17.36 7.64 9.40
C VAL A 214 18.54 7.24 10.28
N GLU A 215 18.46 7.45 11.59
CA GLU A 215 19.50 7.12 12.56
C GLU A 215 19.61 5.59 12.80
N GLY A 216 18.55 4.84 12.52
CA GLY A 216 18.48 3.40 12.79
C GLY A 216 18.27 3.07 14.26
N ASP A 217 17.81 4.06 15.04
CA ASP A 217 17.53 3.88 16.46
C ASP A 217 16.14 3.26 16.65
N ALA A 218 16.13 1.93 16.79
CA ALA A 218 14.91 1.16 16.94
C ALA A 218 14.16 1.50 18.25
N LEU A 219 14.87 1.85 19.32
CA LEU A 219 14.25 2.19 20.60
C LEU A 219 13.59 3.55 20.54
N GLN A 220 14.29 4.53 19.98
CA GLN A 220 13.74 5.87 19.77
C GLN A 220 12.55 5.81 18.80
N ALA A 221 12.65 5.07 17.70
CA ALA A 221 11.55 4.87 16.76
C ALA A 221 10.30 4.30 17.44
N GLN A 222 10.44 3.32 18.33
CA GLN A 222 9.32 2.78 19.11
C GLN A 222 8.71 3.80 20.05
N GLU A 223 9.52 4.57 20.76
CA GLU A 223 9.05 5.58 21.70
C GLU A 223 8.29 6.70 20.98
N GLU A 224 8.84 7.21 19.88
CA GLU A 224 8.19 8.22 19.06
C GLU A 224 6.88 7.72 18.45
N THR A 225 6.81 6.43 18.06
CA THR A 225 5.55 5.81 17.59
C THR A 225 4.49 5.82 18.69
N ARG A 226 4.82 5.37 19.91
CA ARG A 226 3.85 5.41 21.03
C ARG A 226 3.40 6.83 21.34
N ASN A 227 4.32 7.79 21.33
CA ASN A 227 4.01 9.18 21.58
C ASN A 227 3.09 9.75 20.50
N HIS A 228 3.37 9.46 19.22
CA HIS A 228 2.54 9.84 18.08
C HIS A 228 1.11 9.29 18.20
N LEU A 229 0.97 7.98 18.44
CA LEU A 229 -0.33 7.31 18.50
C LEU A 229 -1.15 7.70 19.72
N ARG A 230 -0.51 8.01 20.86
CA ARG A 230 -1.18 8.51 22.07
C ARG A 230 -1.96 9.79 21.80
N HIS A 231 -1.49 10.67 20.93
CA HIS A 231 -2.21 11.88 20.57
C HIS A 231 -3.49 11.58 19.79
N ALA A 232 -3.49 10.59 18.91
CA ALA A 232 -4.69 10.14 18.20
C ALA A 232 -5.71 9.51 19.17
N TYR A 233 -5.23 8.65 20.07
CA TYR A 233 -6.05 8.02 21.11
C TYR A 233 -6.73 9.07 22.00
N GLN A 234 -5.97 10.03 22.53
CA GLN A 234 -6.51 11.08 23.40
C GLN A 234 -7.58 11.91 22.68
N SER A 235 -7.37 12.19 21.40
CA SER A 235 -8.33 12.98 20.63
C SER A 235 -9.66 12.26 20.39
N LEU A 236 -9.64 10.94 20.25
CA LEU A 236 -10.85 10.13 20.16
C LEU A 236 -11.56 10.05 21.52
N LEU A 237 -10.80 9.88 22.61
CA LEU A 237 -11.35 9.93 23.97
C LEU A 237 -12.05 11.26 24.26
N ASP A 238 -11.42 12.38 23.92
CA ASP A 238 -11.99 13.70 24.14
C ASP A 238 -13.30 13.90 23.38
N ARG A 239 -13.40 13.30 22.18
CA ARG A 239 -14.64 13.31 21.40
C ARG A 239 -15.76 12.50 22.07
N VAL A 240 -15.45 11.29 22.54
CA VAL A 240 -16.45 10.43 23.22
C VAL A 240 -16.95 11.07 24.52
N ARG A 241 -16.09 11.84 25.20
CA ARG A 241 -16.45 12.54 26.45
C ARG A 241 -17.25 13.83 26.24
N GLN A 242 -17.28 14.38 25.02
CA GLN A 242 -18.10 15.56 24.74
C GLN A 242 -19.58 15.14 24.65
N PRO A 243 -20.49 15.81 25.38
CA PRO A 243 -21.90 15.50 25.25
C PRO A 243 -22.39 15.80 23.84
N PRO A 244 -23.37 15.02 23.33
CA PRO A 244 -23.94 15.30 22.01
C PRO A 244 -24.50 16.74 22.01
N LYS A 245 -24.21 17.48 20.95
CA LYS A 245 -24.85 18.79 20.76
C LYS A 245 -26.31 18.52 20.47
N ILE A 246 -27.17 18.68 21.53
CA ILE A 246 -28.59 18.71 21.35
C ILE A 246 -28.89 20.09 20.76
N GLY A 247 -29.16 20.10 19.43
CA GLY A 247 -29.61 21.27 18.67
C GLY A 247 -31.12 21.34 18.67
#